data_d6892bd818ea7cd4711c6a753707d294
#
_entry.id   d6892bd818ea7cd4711c6a753707d294
#
_cell.length_a   1.000
_cell.length_b   1.000
_cell.length_c   1.000
_cell.angle_alpha   90.00
_cell.angle_beta   90.00
_cell.angle_gamma   90.00
#
_symmetry.space_group_name_H-M   'P 1'
#
loop_
_entity.id
_entity.type
_entity.pdbx_description
1 polymer ?
#
loop_
_entity_poly.entity_id
_entity_poly.type
_entity_poly.pdbx_seq_one_letter_code
_entity_poly.pdbx_strand_id
1 'polypeptide(L)'
;MAKKFKLLEDQVMSRPGATERQAKLRQETLAEYGLYQLRVDQGVSQVQLADRLGVTQPAVSKIEHAEDMRISTLRAYVEGLGGTLSVEVVLADRSRVEIQLG
;
A
#
# COMPACT_ATOMS: atom_id res chain seq x y z
N MET A 1 10.40 3.26 -6.71
CA MET A 1 9.15 2.73 -6.15
C MET A 1 9.41 1.99 -4.84
N ALA A 2 10.37 1.08 -4.82
CA ALA A 2 10.72 0.38 -3.58
C ALA A 2 11.14 1.34 -2.46
N LYS A 3 11.83 2.42 -2.79
CA LYS A 3 12.23 3.43 -1.81
C LYS A 3 11.05 4.09 -1.13
N LYS A 4 9.97 4.32 -1.89
CA LYS A 4 8.76 4.94 -1.34
C LYS A 4 8.11 4.03 -0.30
N PHE A 5 7.98 2.77 -0.61
CA PHE A 5 7.42 1.81 0.33
C PHE A 5 8.32 1.64 1.56
N LYS A 6 9.62 1.69 1.35
CA LYS A 6 10.55 1.57 2.44
C LYS A 6 10.43 2.72 3.44
N LEU A 7 10.21 3.94 2.95
CA LEU A 7 10.01 5.09 3.84
C LEU A 7 8.75 4.94 4.67
N LEU A 8 7.66 4.47 4.06
CA LEU A 8 6.42 4.21 4.81
C LEU A 8 6.63 3.12 5.84
N GLU A 9 7.41 2.12 5.49
CA GLU A 9 7.75 1.04 6.39
C GLU A 9 8.49 1.54 7.61
N ASP A 10 9.46 2.41 7.42
CA ASP A 10 10.22 3.00 8.53
C ASP A 10 9.30 3.78 9.46
N GLN A 11 8.34 4.48 8.91
CA GLN A 11 7.38 5.21 9.71
C GLN A 11 6.52 4.26 10.53
N VAL A 12 6.06 3.18 9.92
CA VAL A 12 5.27 2.16 10.61
C VAL A 12 6.06 1.57 11.77
N MET A 13 7.33 1.29 11.55
CA MET A 13 8.18 0.71 12.58
C MET A 13 8.46 1.68 13.73
N SER A 14 8.32 2.96 13.52
CA SER A 14 8.52 3.94 14.58
C SER A 14 7.30 4.06 15.50
N ARG A 15 6.20 3.44 15.17
CA ARG A 15 4.98 3.50 15.99
C ARG A 15 5.11 2.60 17.20
N PRO A 16 4.61 3.05 18.36
CA PRO A 16 4.51 2.18 19.52
C PRO A 16 3.67 0.96 19.18
N GLY A 17 4.11 -0.20 19.61
CA GLY A 17 3.38 -1.43 19.34
C GLY A 17 3.66 -2.07 18.01
N ALA A 18 4.65 -1.60 17.26
CA ALA A 18 5.09 -2.28 16.05
C ALA A 18 5.48 -3.70 16.41
N THR A 19 4.96 -4.69 15.68
CA THR A 19 5.15 -6.08 15.99
C THR A 19 6.31 -6.68 15.21
N GLU A 20 6.75 -7.87 15.65
CA GLU A 20 7.75 -8.61 14.92
C GLU A 20 7.29 -8.92 13.50
N ARG A 21 5.99 -9.12 13.32
CA ARG A 21 5.43 -9.35 11.99
C ARG A 21 5.69 -8.17 11.07
N GLN A 22 5.51 -6.96 11.57
CA GLN A 22 5.79 -5.76 10.79
C GLN A 22 7.27 -5.60 10.53
N ALA A 23 8.10 -5.94 11.49
CA ALA A 23 9.54 -5.92 11.31
C ALA A 23 9.95 -6.90 10.21
N LYS A 24 9.34 -8.08 10.18
CA LYS A 24 9.61 -9.06 9.16
C LYS A 24 9.20 -8.57 7.78
N LEU A 25 8.02 -7.94 7.67
CA LEU A 25 7.58 -7.36 6.40
C LEU A 25 8.56 -6.33 5.91
N ARG A 26 9.12 -5.55 6.82
CA ARG A 26 10.12 -4.57 6.45
C ARG A 26 11.35 -5.21 5.84
N GLN A 27 11.83 -6.31 6.42
CA GLN A 27 12.99 -7.01 5.91
C GLN A 27 12.74 -7.64 4.55
N GLU A 28 11.51 -8.08 4.31
CA GLU A 28 11.13 -8.70 3.06
C GLU A 28 10.78 -7.69 1.98
N THR A 29 10.71 -6.44 2.34
CA THR A 29 10.36 -5.28 1.55
C THR A 29 8.86 -5.22 1.20
N LEU A 30 8.32 -4.02 1.25
CA LEU A 30 6.93 -3.80 0.85
C LEU A 30 6.73 -4.00 -0.63
N ALA A 31 7.79 -3.91 -1.43
CA ALA A 31 7.70 -4.19 -2.86
C ALA A 31 7.30 -5.65 -3.10
N GLU A 32 7.81 -6.55 -2.28
CA GLU A 32 7.45 -7.95 -2.37
C GLU A 32 6.12 -8.25 -1.69
N TYR A 33 5.80 -7.51 -0.64
CA TYR A 33 4.54 -7.66 0.05
C TYR A 33 3.36 -7.42 -0.90
N GLY A 34 3.38 -6.28 -1.55
CA GLY A 34 2.46 -5.97 -2.63
C GLY A 34 1.00 -5.80 -2.22
N LEU A 35 0.21 -5.39 -3.20
CA LEU A 35 -1.20 -5.12 -2.99
C LEU A 35 -2.00 -6.40 -2.74
N TYR A 36 -1.61 -7.48 -3.40
CA TYR A 36 -2.25 -8.77 -3.21
C TYR A 36 -2.31 -9.14 -1.72
N GLN A 37 -1.16 -9.07 -1.05
CA GLN A 37 -1.09 -9.45 0.35
C GLN A 37 -1.89 -8.49 1.23
N LEU A 38 -1.84 -7.21 0.91
CA LEU A 38 -2.64 -6.22 1.63
C LEU A 38 -4.13 -6.58 1.56
N ARG A 39 -4.61 -6.92 0.35
CA ARG A 39 -6.00 -7.30 0.16
C ARG A 39 -6.34 -8.56 0.96
N VAL A 40 -5.48 -9.58 0.85
CA VAL A 40 -5.71 -10.86 1.56
C VAL A 40 -5.76 -10.62 3.06
N ASP A 41 -4.87 -9.80 3.59
CA ASP A 41 -4.85 -9.49 5.03
C ASP A 41 -6.13 -8.79 5.49
N GLN A 42 -6.80 -8.08 4.58
CA GLN A 42 -8.08 -7.44 4.90
C GLN A 42 -9.27 -8.38 4.71
N GLY A 43 -9.02 -9.62 4.29
CA GLY A 43 -10.07 -10.60 4.11
C GLY A 43 -10.98 -10.33 2.91
N VAL A 44 -10.46 -9.66 1.89
CA VAL A 44 -11.22 -9.27 0.70
C VAL A 44 -10.73 -10.05 -0.50
N SER A 45 -11.66 -10.69 -1.23
CA SER A 45 -11.31 -11.41 -2.46
C SER A 45 -11.15 -10.43 -3.63
N GLN A 46 -10.51 -10.90 -4.71
CA GLN A 46 -10.43 -10.09 -5.93
C GLN A 46 -11.82 -9.75 -6.47
N VAL A 47 -12.73 -10.71 -6.41
CA VAL A 47 -14.11 -10.49 -6.89
C VAL A 47 -14.81 -9.42 -6.06
N GLN A 48 -14.67 -9.49 -4.75
CA GLN A 48 -15.27 -8.49 -3.87
C GLN A 48 -14.69 -7.10 -4.11
N LEU A 49 -13.38 -7.02 -4.27
CA LEU A 49 -12.75 -5.73 -4.53
C LEU A 49 -13.16 -5.18 -5.90
N ALA A 50 -13.20 -6.05 -6.91
CA ALA A 50 -13.64 -5.65 -8.24
C ALA A 50 -15.05 -5.05 -8.20
N ASP A 51 -15.93 -5.67 -7.44
CA ASP A 51 -17.29 -5.19 -7.28
C ASP A 51 -17.30 -3.80 -6.62
N ARG A 52 -16.52 -3.61 -5.58
CA ARG A 52 -16.43 -2.34 -4.89
C ARG A 52 -15.87 -1.23 -5.78
N LEU A 53 -14.94 -1.57 -6.66
CA LEU A 53 -14.30 -0.61 -7.55
C LEU A 53 -15.08 -0.41 -8.84
N GLY A 54 -16.10 -1.21 -9.11
CA GLY A 54 -16.85 -1.11 -10.35
C GLY A 54 -16.05 -1.57 -11.55
N VAL A 55 -15.17 -2.54 -11.37
CA VAL A 55 -14.31 -3.07 -12.44
C VAL A 55 -14.43 -4.58 -12.47
N THR A 56 -13.74 -5.22 -13.40
CA THR A 56 -13.74 -6.67 -13.50
C THR A 56 -12.69 -7.29 -12.60
N GLN A 57 -12.87 -8.57 -12.26
CA GLN A 57 -11.87 -9.28 -11.47
C GLN A 57 -10.51 -9.33 -12.19
N PRO A 58 -10.43 -9.59 -13.51
CA PRO A 58 -9.14 -9.50 -14.21
C PRO A 58 -8.48 -8.13 -14.12
N ALA A 59 -9.27 -7.06 -14.03
CA ALA A 59 -8.71 -5.72 -13.86
C ALA A 59 -8.02 -5.58 -12.49
N VAL A 60 -8.61 -6.12 -11.44
CA VAL A 60 -8.00 -6.14 -10.12
C VAL A 60 -6.70 -6.96 -10.16
N SER A 61 -6.75 -8.14 -10.79
CA SER A 61 -5.55 -8.97 -10.92
C SER A 61 -4.43 -8.22 -11.65
N LYS A 62 -4.77 -7.49 -12.70
CA LYS A 62 -3.80 -6.71 -13.46
C LYS A 62 -3.15 -5.64 -12.57
N ILE A 63 -3.95 -4.97 -11.76
CA ILE A 63 -3.42 -3.96 -10.83
C ILE A 63 -2.43 -4.61 -9.86
N GLU A 64 -2.76 -5.78 -9.35
CA GLU A 64 -1.93 -6.47 -8.36
C GLU A 64 -0.61 -6.97 -8.95
N HIS A 65 -0.55 -7.18 -10.25
CA HIS A 65 0.66 -7.63 -10.93
C HIS A 65 1.43 -6.50 -11.59
N ALA A 66 0.94 -5.27 -11.51
CA ALA A 66 1.60 -4.14 -12.16
C ALA A 66 2.88 -3.77 -11.41
N GLU A 67 3.94 -3.47 -12.15
CA GLU A 67 5.18 -3.00 -11.57
C GLU A 67 5.11 -1.52 -11.20
N ASP A 68 4.20 -0.82 -11.85
CA ASP A 68 4.01 0.61 -11.62
C ASP A 68 2.55 0.94 -11.87
N MET A 69 2.07 2.00 -11.24
CA MET A 69 0.69 2.42 -11.42
C MET A 69 0.53 3.88 -11.01
N ARG A 70 -0.57 4.46 -11.45
CA ARG A 70 -0.90 5.82 -11.06
C ARG A 70 -1.28 5.87 -9.58
N ILE A 71 -1.00 6.99 -8.96
CA ILE A 71 -1.41 7.19 -7.57
C ILE A 71 -2.93 7.12 -7.43
N SER A 72 -3.67 7.61 -8.44
CA SER A 72 -5.12 7.52 -8.40
C SER A 72 -5.61 6.07 -8.38
N THR A 73 -4.93 5.19 -9.12
CA THR A 73 -5.26 3.77 -9.12
C THR A 73 -4.95 3.14 -7.76
N LEU A 74 -3.80 3.46 -7.20
CA LEU A 74 -3.42 2.95 -5.89
C LEU A 74 -4.39 3.43 -4.81
N ARG A 75 -4.78 4.70 -4.88
CA ARG A 75 -5.74 5.26 -3.92
C ARG A 75 -7.08 4.55 -4.01
N ALA A 76 -7.59 4.34 -5.24
CA ALA A 76 -8.86 3.66 -5.41
C ALA A 76 -8.80 2.24 -4.85
N TYR A 77 -7.71 1.53 -5.10
CA TYR A 77 -7.52 0.18 -4.58
C TYR A 77 -7.57 0.16 -3.05
N VAL A 78 -6.82 1.05 -2.42
CA VAL A 78 -6.76 1.13 -0.96
C VAL A 78 -8.12 1.51 -0.37
N GLU A 79 -8.81 2.46 -0.99
CA GLU A 79 -10.13 2.87 -0.52
C GLU A 79 -11.15 1.76 -0.69
N GLY A 80 -11.02 0.96 -1.74
CA GLY A 80 -11.85 -0.22 -1.91
C GLY A 80 -11.66 -1.25 -0.82
N LEU A 81 -10.52 -1.26 -0.17
CA LEU A 81 -10.26 -2.10 0.99
C LEU A 81 -10.73 -1.47 2.30
N GLY A 82 -11.28 -0.27 2.25
CA GLY A 82 -11.72 0.44 3.45
C GLY A 82 -10.64 1.29 4.08
N GLY A 83 -9.50 1.40 3.44
CA GLY A 83 -8.39 2.18 3.96
C GLY A 83 -8.28 3.57 3.35
N THR A 84 -7.22 4.26 3.72
CA THR A 84 -6.90 5.58 3.18
C THR A 84 -5.43 5.58 2.77
N LEU A 85 -5.16 6.07 1.56
CA LEU A 85 -3.79 6.20 1.10
C LEU A 85 -3.23 7.54 1.56
N SER A 86 -2.08 7.51 2.21
CA SER A 86 -1.32 8.72 2.46
C SER A 86 0.09 8.55 1.91
N VAL A 87 0.66 9.64 1.45
CA VAL A 87 2.03 9.65 0.91
C VAL A 87 2.85 10.58 1.76
N GLU A 88 3.95 10.07 2.25
CA GLU A 88 4.86 10.83 3.09
C GLU A 88 6.22 10.92 2.42
N VAL A 89 6.79 12.12 2.45
CA VAL A 89 8.14 12.35 1.96
C VAL A 89 9.05 12.61 3.14
N VAL A 90 10.17 11.92 3.18
CA VAL A 90 11.22 12.19 4.17
C VAL A 90 12.32 12.94 3.46
N LEU A 91 12.56 14.17 3.90
CA LEU A 91 13.55 15.05 3.27
C LEU A 91 14.95 14.77 3.79
N ALA A 92 15.93 15.38 3.17
CA ALA A 92 17.33 15.15 3.51
C ALA A 92 17.66 15.54 4.94
N ASP A 93 16.96 16.52 5.49
CA ASP A 93 17.12 16.94 6.88
C ASP A 93 16.29 16.12 7.84
N ARG A 94 15.70 15.02 7.36
CA ARG A 94 14.83 14.09 8.10
C ARG A 94 13.47 14.64 8.48
N SER A 95 13.11 15.83 8.00
CA SER A 95 11.75 16.30 8.17
C SER A 95 10.80 15.47 7.32
N ARG A 96 9.57 15.33 7.78
CA ARG A 96 8.55 14.53 7.11
C ARG A 96 7.42 15.43 6.67
N VAL A 97 7.02 15.25 5.42
CA VAL A 97 5.96 16.05 4.82
C VAL A 97 4.94 15.10 4.23
N GLU A 98 3.70 15.23 4.66
CA GLU A 98 2.61 14.46 4.07
C GLU A 98 2.09 15.22 2.86
N ILE A 99 2.00 14.52 1.73
CA ILE A 99 1.53 15.11 0.48
C ILE A 99 0.05 14.85 0.34
N GLN A 100 -0.70 15.91 0.12
CA GLN A 100 -2.12 15.81 -0.16
C GLN A 100 -2.31 15.29 -1.58
N LEU A 101 -3.12 14.25 -1.70
CA LEU A 101 -3.41 13.64 -2.99
C LEU A 101 -4.79 14.11 -3.45
N GLY A 102 -4.77 15.13 -4.20
CA GLY A 102 -5.86 15.67 -4.96
C GLY A 102 -7.22 15.81 -4.51
#